data_6d3ac7efe5a3694e743bc56ceb85d7c1
#
_entry.id   6d3ac7efe5a3694e743bc56ceb85d7c1
#
_cell.length_a   1.000
_cell.length_b   1.000
_cell.length_c   1.000
_cell.angle_alpha   90.00
_cell.angle_beta   90.00
_cell.angle_gamma   90.00
#
_symmetry.space_group_name_H-M   'P 1'
#
loop_
_entity.id
_entity.type
_entity.pdbx_description
1 polymer ?
#
loop_
_entity_poly.entity_id
_entity_poly.type
_entity_poly.pdbx_seq_one_letter_code
_entity_poly.pdbx_strand_id
1 'polypeptide(L)'
;MRILLTGGSGFIGSHAAEAMLGRGWEVWCAVRRTSSRRFLGDSRLHLLETDFEDEAAMEAALQSLRFDAVVHAAGATKCVRKSDFHRHNTLLTARLVSVLQRLALRDGASECESRLPRFVFLSSLSAINSIEGEALGKPTAYGASKREAEKIVEACRLPWVILRPTGVYGPRERDYLMMVQTLCRHIDFAAGFSPQHITFVYVTDVVQAIMRAVEGKAEDVTGHIFTLSDGETYTSRDFSRLIAGELSALKGSRHRVLRVTAPLFVLRAVCRCGDIFMRVTGKAVTLNNDKYNILSQRDWRCDISASRRLLGFRPEVKLAEGVRRTVRWYRQNGWI
;
A
#
# COMPACT_ATOMS: atom_id res chain seq x y z
N MET A 1 19.67 1.32 13.99
CA MET A 1 18.28 1.16 14.44
C MET A 1 17.84 -0.27 14.19
N ARG A 2 17.07 -0.85 15.09
CA ARG A 2 16.43 -2.16 14.94
C ARG A 2 14.95 -1.97 14.60
N ILE A 3 14.52 -2.50 13.47
CA ILE A 3 13.17 -2.27 12.91
C ILE A 3 12.41 -3.58 12.81
N LEU A 4 11.18 -3.61 13.32
CA LEU A 4 10.21 -4.66 12.99
C LEU A 4 9.43 -4.23 11.75
N LEU A 5 9.50 -5.02 10.70
CA LEU A 5 8.75 -4.80 9.46
C LEU A 5 7.73 -5.92 9.27
N THR A 6 6.45 -5.58 9.28
CA THR A 6 5.41 -6.50 8.84
C THR A 6 5.06 -6.24 7.38
N GLY A 7 4.66 -7.27 6.64
CA GLY A 7 4.38 -7.13 5.21
C GLY A 7 5.62 -7.02 4.33
N GLY A 8 6.81 -7.35 4.84
CA GLY A 8 8.07 -7.33 4.09
C GLY A 8 8.06 -8.23 2.83
N SER A 9 7.25 -9.29 2.80
CA SER A 9 7.06 -10.13 1.60
C SER A 9 6.20 -9.49 0.51
N GLY A 10 5.53 -8.36 0.80
CA GLY A 10 4.67 -7.63 -0.13
C GLY A 10 5.43 -6.65 -1.03
N PHE A 11 4.69 -5.97 -1.89
CA PHE A 11 5.23 -5.01 -2.85
C PHE A 11 6.00 -3.88 -2.16
N ILE A 12 5.34 -3.04 -1.38
CA ILE A 12 5.97 -1.88 -0.72
C ILE A 12 6.95 -2.35 0.35
N GLY A 13 6.56 -3.35 1.15
CA GLY A 13 7.40 -3.84 2.25
C GLY A 13 8.74 -4.42 1.79
N SER A 14 8.80 -5.08 0.63
CA SER A 14 10.07 -5.60 0.11
C SER A 14 11.04 -4.50 -0.34
N HIS A 15 10.53 -3.41 -0.91
CA HIS A 15 11.34 -2.23 -1.21
C HIS A 15 11.79 -1.50 0.06
N ALA A 16 10.90 -1.43 1.08
CA ALA A 16 11.24 -0.84 2.37
C ALA A 16 12.34 -1.64 3.08
N ALA A 17 12.26 -2.98 3.07
CA ALA A 17 13.30 -3.85 3.63
C ALA A 17 14.68 -3.58 3.00
N GLU A 18 14.75 -3.52 1.68
CA GLU A 18 15.99 -3.22 0.94
C GLU A 18 16.55 -1.83 1.30
N ALA A 19 15.70 -0.81 1.38
CA ALA A 19 16.13 0.54 1.73
C ALA A 19 16.63 0.64 3.18
N MET A 20 15.96 -0.03 4.12
CA MET A 20 16.37 -0.08 5.52
C MET A 20 17.72 -0.78 5.70
N LEU A 21 17.93 -1.91 4.99
CA LEU A 21 19.24 -2.59 4.96
C LEU A 21 20.32 -1.71 4.34
N GLY A 22 19.99 -0.99 3.26
CA GLY A 22 20.89 -0.01 2.62
C GLY A 22 21.28 1.14 3.55
N ARG A 23 20.43 1.46 4.55
CA ARG A 23 20.72 2.44 5.61
C ARG A 23 21.57 1.87 6.75
N GLY A 24 21.87 0.58 6.71
CA GLY A 24 22.60 -0.11 7.78
C GLY A 24 21.74 -0.46 8.99
N TRP A 25 20.43 -0.52 8.84
CA TRP A 25 19.53 -0.90 9.93
C TRP A 25 19.43 -2.41 10.07
N GLU A 26 19.21 -2.88 11.29
CA GLU A 26 18.88 -4.26 11.60
C GLU A 26 17.38 -4.46 11.36
N VAL A 27 17.03 -5.28 10.37
CA VAL A 27 15.63 -5.42 9.91
C VAL A 27 15.11 -6.82 10.22
N TRP A 28 14.07 -6.87 11.03
CA TRP A 28 13.32 -8.07 11.37
C TRP A 28 12.01 -8.10 10.59
N CYS A 29 11.94 -8.96 9.58
CA CYS A 29 10.71 -9.14 8.79
C CYS A 29 9.82 -10.19 9.44
N ALA A 30 8.70 -9.75 10.04
CA ALA A 30 7.68 -10.66 10.53
C ALA A 30 6.89 -11.26 9.34
N VAL A 31 6.91 -12.57 9.24
CA VAL A 31 6.34 -13.34 8.12
C VAL A 31 5.50 -14.51 8.63
N ARG A 32 4.49 -14.88 7.87
CA ARG A 32 3.76 -16.15 8.08
C ARG A 32 4.55 -17.30 7.42
N ARG A 33 4.35 -18.52 7.88
CA ARG A 33 4.92 -19.71 7.25
C ARG A 33 4.62 -19.80 5.75
N THR A 34 3.46 -19.33 5.32
CA THR A 34 3.00 -19.32 3.91
C THR A 34 3.43 -18.08 3.12
N SER A 35 4.15 -17.13 3.73
CA SER A 35 4.60 -15.93 3.03
C SER A 35 5.62 -16.24 1.95
N SER A 36 5.46 -15.61 0.77
CA SER A 36 6.47 -15.70 -0.28
C SER A 36 7.78 -15.06 0.19
N ARG A 37 8.87 -15.74 -0.01
CA ARG A 37 10.21 -15.23 0.31
C ARG A 37 10.97 -14.72 -0.91
N ARG A 38 10.28 -14.58 -2.07
CA ARG A 38 10.88 -14.21 -3.36
C ARG A 38 11.75 -12.96 -3.30
N PHE A 39 11.36 -11.95 -2.51
CA PHE A 39 12.05 -10.67 -2.38
C PHE A 39 12.69 -10.47 -0.99
N LEU A 40 12.85 -11.55 -0.22
CA LEU A 40 13.43 -11.55 1.13
C LEU A 40 14.70 -12.42 1.17
N GLY A 41 15.46 -12.44 0.07
CA GLY A 41 16.67 -13.28 -0.05
C GLY A 41 17.97 -12.64 0.46
N ASP A 42 17.94 -11.39 0.92
CA ASP A 42 19.14 -10.76 1.48
C ASP A 42 19.46 -11.40 2.84
N SER A 43 20.69 -11.92 2.99
CA SER A 43 21.14 -12.63 4.19
C SER A 43 21.21 -11.76 5.46
N ARG A 44 21.17 -10.45 5.31
CA ARG A 44 21.13 -9.49 6.42
C ARG A 44 19.72 -9.32 7.03
N LEU A 45 18.68 -9.82 6.35
CA LEU A 45 17.32 -9.80 6.88
C LEU A 45 17.13 -10.89 7.93
N HIS A 46 16.62 -10.52 9.09
CA HIS A 46 16.14 -11.47 10.09
C HIS A 46 14.67 -11.80 9.79
N LEU A 47 14.39 -13.07 9.52
CA LEU A 47 13.02 -13.53 9.30
C LEU A 47 12.43 -14.02 10.61
N LEU A 48 11.37 -13.36 11.08
CA LEU A 48 10.63 -13.73 12.26
C LEU A 48 9.32 -14.41 11.84
N GLU A 49 9.28 -15.73 11.91
CA GLU A 49 8.07 -16.47 11.59
C GLU A 49 7.09 -16.45 12.77
N THR A 50 5.87 -15.95 12.54
CA THR A 50 4.83 -15.90 13.57
C THR A 50 3.44 -16.00 12.96
N ASP A 51 2.47 -16.42 13.77
CA ASP A 51 1.06 -16.36 13.41
C ASP A 51 0.45 -15.03 13.86
N PHE A 52 0.09 -14.19 12.91
CA PHE A 52 -0.54 -12.90 13.18
C PHE A 52 -1.99 -12.99 13.67
N GLU A 53 -2.58 -14.17 13.70
CA GLU A 53 -3.92 -14.40 14.23
C GLU A 53 -3.88 -14.85 15.69
N ASP A 54 -2.71 -15.24 16.19
CA ASP A 54 -2.45 -15.65 17.56
C ASP A 54 -1.58 -14.60 18.28
N GLU A 55 -2.18 -13.86 19.22
CA GLU A 55 -1.46 -12.86 20.02
C GLU A 55 -0.39 -13.48 20.91
N ALA A 56 -0.62 -14.68 21.44
CA ALA A 56 0.36 -15.37 22.29
C ALA A 56 1.58 -15.78 21.47
N ALA A 57 1.38 -16.29 20.26
CA ALA A 57 2.47 -16.61 19.33
C ALA A 57 3.27 -15.35 18.93
N MET A 58 2.58 -14.23 18.64
CA MET A 58 3.25 -12.95 18.36
C MET A 58 4.06 -12.46 19.56
N GLU A 59 3.46 -12.51 20.76
CA GLU A 59 4.10 -12.06 21.98
C GLU A 59 5.34 -12.90 22.28
N ALA A 60 5.24 -14.22 22.18
CA ALA A 60 6.38 -15.13 22.34
C ALA A 60 7.52 -14.85 21.34
N ALA A 61 7.17 -14.55 20.09
CA ALA A 61 8.15 -14.23 19.05
C ALA A 61 8.85 -12.88 19.26
N LEU A 62 8.18 -11.91 19.89
CA LEU A 62 8.67 -10.54 20.05
C LEU A 62 9.26 -10.24 21.44
N GLN A 63 8.93 -11.01 22.48
CA GLN A 63 9.23 -10.70 23.89
C GLN A 63 10.73 -10.51 24.22
N SER A 64 11.63 -11.16 23.48
CA SER A 64 13.09 -11.03 23.67
C SER A 64 13.73 -9.94 22.81
N LEU A 65 12.93 -9.29 21.95
CA LEU A 65 13.41 -8.29 21.00
C LEU A 65 12.97 -6.88 21.41
N ARG A 66 13.85 -5.91 21.16
CA ARG A 66 13.54 -4.49 21.35
C ARG A 66 13.71 -3.79 20.02
N PHE A 67 12.72 -3.02 19.63
CA PHE A 67 12.69 -2.30 18.36
C PHE A 67 12.66 -0.79 18.60
N ASP A 68 13.42 -0.05 17.80
CA ASP A 68 13.35 1.41 17.77
C ASP A 68 12.09 1.88 17.04
N ALA A 69 11.69 1.13 16.01
CA ALA A 69 10.44 1.39 15.30
C ALA A 69 9.81 0.11 14.73
N VAL A 70 8.49 0.18 14.52
CA VAL A 70 7.69 -0.85 13.87
C VAL A 70 7.08 -0.25 12.61
N VAL A 71 7.38 -0.83 11.45
CA VAL A 71 6.76 -0.45 10.17
C VAL A 71 5.70 -1.50 9.83
N HIS A 72 4.44 -1.11 9.98
CA HIS A 72 3.30 -1.99 9.72
C HIS A 72 2.78 -1.78 8.30
N ALA A 73 3.37 -2.52 7.34
CA ALA A 73 2.97 -2.54 5.94
C ALA A 73 2.17 -3.80 5.56
N ALA A 74 1.88 -4.69 6.52
CA ALA A 74 1.02 -5.84 6.28
C ALA A 74 -0.44 -5.42 6.10
N GLY A 75 -1.12 -6.11 5.20
CA GLY A 75 -2.53 -5.91 4.92
C GLY A 75 -2.92 -6.52 3.59
N ALA A 76 -4.22 -6.80 3.43
CA ALA A 76 -4.78 -7.31 2.19
C ALA A 76 -5.43 -6.18 1.39
N THR A 77 -5.08 -6.09 0.11
CA THR A 77 -5.70 -5.16 -0.86
C THR A 77 -6.78 -5.86 -1.71
N LYS A 78 -6.83 -7.21 -1.66
CA LYS A 78 -7.81 -8.04 -2.35
C LYS A 78 -8.22 -9.18 -1.43
N CYS A 79 -9.53 -9.37 -1.30
CA CYS A 79 -10.13 -10.48 -0.54
C CYS A 79 -11.33 -11.03 -1.30
N VAL A 80 -11.63 -12.31 -1.07
CA VAL A 80 -12.85 -12.96 -1.61
C VAL A 80 -14.08 -12.50 -0.84
N ARG A 81 -13.99 -12.47 0.49
CA ARG A 81 -15.06 -12.01 1.38
C ARG A 81 -14.73 -10.62 1.92
N LYS A 82 -15.73 -9.77 2.06
CA LYS A 82 -15.55 -8.43 2.65
C LYS A 82 -15.06 -8.51 4.11
N SER A 83 -15.50 -9.51 4.86
CA SER A 83 -15.04 -9.77 6.23
C SER A 83 -13.55 -10.07 6.32
N ASP A 84 -12.94 -10.62 5.27
CA ASP A 84 -11.52 -10.93 5.25
C ASP A 84 -10.66 -9.63 5.27
N PHE A 85 -11.17 -8.51 4.71
CA PHE A 85 -10.49 -7.21 4.85
C PHE A 85 -10.41 -6.76 6.31
N HIS A 86 -11.51 -6.90 7.07
CA HIS A 86 -11.51 -6.59 8.50
C HIS A 86 -10.51 -7.49 9.25
N ARG A 87 -10.51 -8.82 8.98
CA ARG A 87 -9.59 -9.77 9.60
C ARG A 87 -8.12 -9.44 9.31
N HIS A 88 -7.78 -9.17 8.03
CA HIS A 88 -6.39 -9.00 7.60
C HIS A 88 -5.86 -7.57 7.72
N ASN A 89 -6.72 -6.57 7.88
CA ASN A 89 -6.31 -5.18 8.04
C ASN A 89 -6.59 -4.68 9.46
N THR A 90 -7.86 -4.71 9.90
CA THR A 90 -8.27 -4.15 11.19
C THR A 90 -7.80 -5.00 12.36
N LEU A 91 -8.19 -6.29 12.40
CA LEU A 91 -7.85 -7.16 13.54
C LEU A 91 -6.35 -7.46 13.62
N LEU A 92 -5.66 -7.59 12.49
CA LEU A 92 -4.21 -7.76 12.49
C LEU A 92 -3.52 -6.54 13.11
N THR A 93 -3.93 -5.33 12.75
CA THR A 93 -3.40 -4.09 13.35
C THR A 93 -3.70 -4.03 14.84
N ALA A 94 -4.93 -4.36 15.25
CA ALA A 94 -5.34 -4.36 16.65
C ALA A 94 -4.48 -5.29 17.50
N ARG A 95 -4.29 -6.53 17.05
CA ARG A 95 -3.45 -7.51 17.75
C ARG A 95 -1.99 -7.08 17.86
N LEU A 96 -1.41 -6.58 16.76
CA LEU A 96 -0.03 -6.12 16.78
C LEU A 96 0.17 -4.95 17.77
N VAL A 97 -0.72 -3.96 17.74
CA VAL A 97 -0.69 -2.82 18.67
C VAL A 97 -0.84 -3.31 20.10
N SER A 98 -1.80 -4.21 20.38
CA SER A 98 -2.02 -4.79 21.71
C SER A 98 -0.77 -5.50 22.26
N VAL A 99 -0.15 -6.35 21.45
CA VAL A 99 1.10 -7.07 21.83
C VAL A 99 2.23 -6.10 22.11
N LEU A 100 2.47 -5.12 21.23
CA LEU A 100 3.54 -4.14 21.42
C LEU A 100 3.36 -3.30 22.69
N GLN A 101 2.12 -2.90 23.00
CA GLN A 101 1.83 -2.15 24.23
C GLN A 101 2.04 -3.02 25.50
N ARG A 102 1.63 -4.30 25.48
CA ARG A 102 1.88 -5.21 26.62
C ARG A 102 3.36 -5.43 26.87
N LEU A 103 4.14 -5.65 25.78
CA LEU A 103 5.59 -5.81 25.90
C LEU A 103 6.27 -4.56 26.43
N ALA A 104 5.86 -3.39 25.96
CA ALA A 104 6.39 -2.12 26.46
C ALA A 104 6.10 -1.88 27.95
N LEU A 105 4.89 -2.23 28.43
CA LEU A 105 4.53 -2.13 29.84
C LEU A 105 5.38 -3.07 30.72
N ARG A 106 5.66 -4.30 30.28
CA ARG A 106 6.53 -5.24 31.00
C ARG A 106 7.96 -4.73 31.18
N ASP A 107 8.42 -3.94 30.21
CA ASP A 107 9.77 -3.36 30.23
C ASP A 107 9.88 -2.09 31.08
N GLY A 108 8.85 -1.71 31.83
CA GLY A 108 8.83 -0.51 32.63
C GLY A 108 8.72 0.78 31.85
N ALA A 109 8.28 0.70 30.58
CA ALA A 109 8.07 1.89 29.74
C ALA A 109 6.85 2.73 30.15
N SER A 110 6.15 2.36 31.22
CA SER A 110 5.02 3.13 31.77
C SER A 110 5.40 4.52 32.28
N GLU A 111 6.70 4.75 32.56
CA GLU A 111 7.21 6.01 33.10
C GLU A 111 8.01 6.84 32.10
N CYS A 112 8.32 6.31 30.91
CA CYS A 112 9.13 7.01 29.90
C CYS A 112 8.69 6.69 28.48
N GLU A 113 7.98 7.62 27.84
CA GLU A 113 7.54 7.52 26.42
C GLU A 113 8.70 7.28 25.43
N SER A 114 9.92 7.67 25.80
CA SER A 114 11.12 7.50 24.98
C SER A 114 11.52 6.03 24.76
N ARG A 115 10.93 5.08 25.48
CA ARG A 115 11.19 3.64 25.34
C ARG A 115 10.19 2.91 24.43
N LEU A 116 9.11 3.59 24.01
CA LEU A 116 8.11 3.00 23.13
C LEU A 116 8.63 3.02 21.68
N PRO A 117 8.48 1.91 20.91
CA PRO A 117 8.85 1.91 19.51
C PRO A 117 7.91 2.81 18.71
N ARG A 118 8.46 3.59 17.77
CA ARG A 118 7.63 4.38 16.85
C ARG A 118 6.86 3.44 15.93
N PHE A 119 5.56 3.66 15.82
CA PHE A 119 4.67 2.84 15.01
C PHE A 119 4.30 3.55 13.72
N VAL A 120 4.90 3.14 12.60
CA VAL A 120 4.60 3.67 11.26
C VAL A 120 3.60 2.76 10.57
N PHE A 121 2.37 3.23 10.41
CA PHE A 121 1.29 2.47 9.80
C PHE A 121 1.09 2.86 8.34
N LEU A 122 1.19 1.88 7.43
CA LEU A 122 0.90 2.07 6.01
C LEU A 122 -0.60 1.86 5.76
N SER A 123 -1.33 2.96 5.71
CA SER A 123 -2.75 3.02 5.37
C SER A 123 -2.96 3.18 3.85
N SER A 124 -3.96 3.90 3.42
CA SER A 124 -4.29 4.18 2.02
C SER A 124 -5.14 5.44 1.91
N LEU A 125 -5.06 6.15 0.79
CA LEU A 125 -5.99 7.23 0.46
C LEU A 125 -7.46 6.74 0.47
N SER A 126 -7.70 5.47 0.16
CA SER A 126 -9.05 4.87 0.21
C SER A 126 -9.71 4.91 1.59
N ALA A 127 -8.95 5.09 2.68
CA ALA A 127 -9.49 5.25 4.03
C ALA A 127 -10.32 6.54 4.17
N ILE A 128 -10.02 7.59 3.40
CA ILE A 128 -10.74 8.88 3.43
C ILE A 128 -12.20 8.71 3.01
N ASN A 129 -12.48 7.87 2.01
CA ASN A 129 -13.84 7.63 1.52
C ASN A 129 -14.78 6.99 2.56
N SER A 130 -14.24 6.58 3.69
CA SER A 130 -14.97 5.97 4.80
C SER A 130 -15.14 6.94 5.99
N ILE A 131 -14.75 8.21 5.84
CA ILE A 131 -14.97 9.27 6.83
C ILE A 131 -16.38 9.83 6.63
N GLU A 132 -17.19 9.82 7.67
CA GLU A 132 -18.54 10.37 7.67
C GLU A 132 -18.50 11.89 7.44
N GLY A 133 -19.28 12.40 6.47
CA GLY A 133 -19.32 13.82 6.12
C GLY A 133 -18.32 14.25 5.02
N GLU A 134 -17.34 13.45 4.66
CA GLU A 134 -16.47 13.72 3.51
C GLU A 134 -16.95 12.97 2.26
N ALA A 135 -17.61 13.68 1.35
CA ALA A 135 -18.17 13.12 0.11
C ALA A 135 -17.11 12.82 -0.96
N LEU A 136 -15.99 12.21 -0.60
CA LEU A 136 -14.89 11.89 -1.54
C LEU A 136 -15.15 10.64 -2.40
N GLY A 137 -16.30 9.98 -2.24
CA GLY A 137 -16.67 8.84 -3.07
C GLY A 137 -17.40 7.74 -2.32
N LYS A 138 -17.62 6.62 -3.02
CA LYS A 138 -18.28 5.46 -2.42
C LYS A 138 -17.31 4.67 -1.57
N PRO A 139 -17.67 4.31 -0.32
CA PRO A 139 -16.81 3.49 0.53
C PRO A 139 -16.58 2.11 -0.11
N THR A 140 -15.38 1.59 0.09
CA THR A 140 -15.01 0.22 -0.24
C THR A 140 -14.77 -0.58 1.04
N ALA A 141 -14.93 -1.92 1.00
CA ALA A 141 -14.62 -2.75 2.14
C ALA A 141 -13.13 -2.65 2.55
N TYR A 142 -12.25 -2.51 1.56
CA TYR A 142 -10.84 -2.22 1.79
C TYR A 142 -10.63 -0.88 2.50
N GLY A 143 -11.19 0.22 1.97
CA GLY A 143 -11.05 1.55 2.58
C GLY A 143 -11.60 1.60 4.00
N ALA A 144 -12.78 1.00 4.24
CA ALA A 144 -13.39 0.89 5.56
C ALA A 144 -12.46 0.16 6.55
N SER A 145 -11.90 -0.99 6.16
CA SER A 145 -10.98 -1.75 7.02
C SER A 145 -9.69 -0.99 7.35
N LYS A 146 -9.17 -0.19 6.40
CA LYS A 146 -8.02 0.69 6.65
C LYS A 146 -8.38 1.83 7.60
N ARG A 147 -9.56 2.45 7.46
CA ARG A 147 -10.02 3.51 8.38
C ARG A 147 -10.25 2.99 9.79
N GLU A 148 -10.82 1.80 9.93
CA GLU A 148 -10.95 1.14 11.24
C GLU A 148 -9.58 0.87 11.87
N ALA A 149 -8.61 0.39 11.09
CA ALA A 149 -7.24 0.19 11.57
C ALA A 149 -6.57 1.51 11.99
N GLU A 150 -6.79 2.60 11.24
CA GLU A 150 -6.30 3.94 11.63
C GLU A 150 -6.85 4.37 12.99
N LYS A 151 -8.15 4.19 13.26
CA LYS A 151 -8.76 4.52 14.57
C LYS A 151 -8.09 3.76 15.73
N ILE A 152 -7.70 2.50 15.50
CA ILE A 152 -6.95 1.71 16.49
C ILE A 152 -5.57 2.30 16.74
N VAL A 153 -4.88 2.71 15.68
CA VAL A 153 -3.55 3.33 15.76
C VAL A 153 -3.65 4.71 16.43
N GLU A 154 -4.63 5.53 16.05
CA GLU A 154 -4.88 6.85 16.65
C GLU A 154 -5.14 6.78 18.16
N ALA A 155 -5.79 5.69 18.63
CA ALA A 155 -6.14 5.48 20.03
C ALA A 155 -5.02 4.78 20.83
N CYS A 156 -3.95 4.32 20.21
CA CYS A 156 -2.90 3.60 20.92
C CYS A 156 -1.92 4.53 21.64
N ARG A 157 -1.18 3.99 22.63
CA ARG A 157 -0.17 4.74 23.39
C ARG A 157 1.20 4.82 22.68
N LEU A 158 1.38 4.11 21.58
CA LEU A 158 2.63 4.15 20.83
C LEU A 158 2.78 5.51 20.13
N PRO A 159 3.99 6.05 19.97
CA PRO A 159 4.24 7.22 19.13
C PRO A 159 4.00 6.83 17.66
N TRP A 160 2.84 7.14 17.11
CA TRP A 160 2.38 6.67 15.82
C TRP A 160 2.50 7.71 14.69
N VAL A 161 2.67 7.20 13.48
CA VAL A 161 2.61 7.94 12.21
C VAL A 161 1.79 7.12 11.23
N ILE A 162 0.81 7.74 10.58
CA ILE A 162 -0.01 7.10 9.55
C ILE A 162 0.36 7.66 8.18
N LEU A 163 0.67 6.77 7.22
CA LEU A 163 0.94 7.12 5.84
C LEU A 163 -0.22 6.67 4.95
N ARG A 164 -0.83 7.59 4.21
CA ARG A 164 -1.91 7.34 3.24
C ARG A 164 -1.40 7.53 1.81
N PRO A 165 -0.74 6.55 1.20
CA PRO A 165 -0.37 6.63 -0.19
C PRO A 165 -1.59 6.58 -1.11
N THR A 166 -1.48 7.25 -2.25
CA THR A 166 -2.41 7.15 -3.38
C THR A 166 -2.18 5.87 -4.17
N GLY A 167 -2.45 5.84 -5.47
CA GLY A 167 -2.14 4.70 -6.33
C GLY A 167 -0.64 4.44 -6.39
N VAL A 168 -0.16 3.48 -5.59
CA VAL A 168 1.27 3.12 -5.58
C VAL A 168 1.59 2.20 -6.75
N TYR A 169 2.60 2.55 -7.53
CA TYR A 169 3.06 1.76 -8.67
C TYR A 169 4.59 1.64 -8.67
N GLY A 170 5.11 0.67 -9.43
CA GLY A 170 6.55 0.42 -9.50
C GLY A 170 6.89 -1.05 -9.77
N PRO A 171 8.18 -1.42 -9.76
CA PRO A 171 8.63 -2.81 -9.82
C PRO A 171 7.96 -3.68 -8.77
N ARG A 172 7.63 -4.94 -9.09
CA ARG A 172 6.96 -5.94 -8.23
C ARG A 172 5.46 -5.72 -8.02
N GLU A 173 4.88 -4.62 -8.51
CA GLU A 173 3.46 -4.31 -8.39
C GLU A 173 2.65 -5.17 -9.40
N ARG A 174 1.47 -5.68 -8.99
CA ARG A 174 0.67 -6.61 -9.81
C ARG A 174 -0.68 -6.05 -10.26
N ASP A 175 -1.18 -4.98 -9.66
CA ASP A 175 -2.50 -4.43 -9.99
C ASP A 175 -2.45 -3.64 -11.30
N TYR A 176 -1.42 -2.81 -11.47
CA TYR A 176 -1.16 -2.10 -12.73
C TYR A 176 -0.55 -2.99 -13.82
N LEU A 177 0.10 -4.12 -13.43
CA LEU A 177 0.60 -5.10 -14.38
C LEU A 177 -0.49 -5.56 -15.36
N MET A 178 -1.71 -5.82 -14.86
CA MET A 178 -2.83 -6.23 -15.71
C MET A 178 -3.16 -5.18 -16.77
N MET A 179 -3.10 -3.90 -16.41
CA MET A 179 -3.29 -2.80 -17.37
C MET A 179 -2.15 -2.78 -18.41
N VAL A 180 -0.90 -2.93 -17.98
CA VAL A 180 0.24 -3.02 -18.91
C VAL A 180 0.08 -4.20 -19.85
N GLN A 181 -0.34 -5.37 -19.37
CA GLN A 181 -0.59 -6.56 -20.18
C GLN A 181 -1.71 -6.36 -21.20
N THR A 182 -2.79 -5.65 -20.86
CA THR A 182 -3.85 -5.33 -21.85
C THR A 182 -3.36 -4.35 -22.90
N LEU A 183 -2.53 -3.37 -22.53
CA LEU A 183 -1.89 -2.47 -23.45
C LEU A 183 -0.88 -3.20 -24.36
N CYS A 184 -0.13 -4.19 -23.86
CA CYS A 184 0.71 -5.06 -24.70
C CYS A 184 -0.10 -5.78 -25.78
N ARG A 185 -1.38 -6.08 -25.51
CA ARG A 185 -2.34 -6.66 -26.46
C ARG A 185 -3.07 -5.62 -27.31
N HIS A 186 -2.57 -4.39 -27.35
CA HIS A 186 -3.12 -3.27 -28.11
C HIS A 186 -4.50 -2.78 -27.66
N ILE A 187 -4.92 -3.05 -26.40
CA ILE A 187 -6.22 -2.64 -25.86
C ILE A 187 -6.02 -1.75 -24.63
N ASP A 188 -6.68 -0.59 -24.63
CA ASP A 188 -6.77 0.33 -23.47
C ASP A 188 -8.22 0.39 -22.99
N PHE A 189 -8.51 -0.18 -21.81
CA PHE A 189 -9.83 -0.13 -21.21
C PHE A 189 -10.01 1.13 -20.36
N ALA A 190 -11.14 1.84 -20.59
CA ALA A 190 -11.53 3.01 -19.81
C ALA A 190 -12.92 2.82 -19.21
N ALA A 191 -13.13 3.33 -18.00
CA ALA A 191 -14.38 3.31 -17.26
C ALA A 191 -15.14 4.63 -17.41
N GLY A 192 -16.28 4.61 -18.11
CA GLY A 192 -17.12 5.78 -18.35
C GLY A 192 -16.49 6.81 -19.30
N PHE A 193 -17.29 7.76 -19.75
CA PHE A 193 -16.88 8.73 -20.75
C PHE A 193 -16.26 10.01 -20.18
N SER A 194 -16.52 10.31 -18.91
CA SER A 194 -15.92 11.48 -18.25
C SER A 194 -14.52 11.14 -17.70
N PRO A 195 -13.56 12.06 -17.77
CA PRO A 195 -12.23 11.84 -17.23
C PRO A 195 -12.28 11.59 -15.72
N GLN A 196 -11.40 10.73 -15.24
CA GLN A 196 -11.14 10.49 -13.84
C GLN A 196 -9.82 11.19 -13.49
N HIS A 197 -9.85 12.03 -12.46
CA HIS A 197 -8.65 12.67 -11.92
C HIS A 197 -7.99 11.75 -10.90
N ILE A 198 -6.78 11.33 -11.19
CA ILE A 198 -6.05 10.31 -10.42
C ILE A 198 -4.71 10.89 -9.98
N THR A 199 -4.29 10.55 -8.79
CA THR A 199 -2.95 10.81 -8.28
C THR A 199 -2.20 9.50 -8.11
N PHE A 200 -0.88 9.56 -8.28
CA PHE A 200 0.00 8.41 -8.16
C PHE A 200 1.18 8.72 -7.24
N VAL A 201 1.81 7.68 -6.74
CA VAL A 201 3.09 7.76 -6.06
C VAL A 201 3.96 6.57 -6.43
N TYR A 202 5.21 6.82 -6.77
CA TYR A 202 6.14 5.74 -7.09
C TYR A 202 6.62 5.05 -5.81
N VAL A 203 6.87 3.75 -5.89
CA VAL A 203 7.17 2.93 -4.69
C VAL A 203 8.38 3.43 -3.90
N THR A 204 9.43 3.94 -4.57
CA THR A 204 10.60 4.47 -3.87
C THR A 204 10.30 5.74 -3.08
N ASP A 205 9.35 6.55 -3.54
CA ASP A 205 8.92 7.75 -2.82
C ASP A 205 8.07 7.37 -1.59
N VAL A 206 7.26 6.30 -1.67
CA VAL A 206 6.59 5.73 -0.48
C VAL A 206 7.62 5.23 0.53
N VAL A 207 8.65 4.53 0.06
CA VAL A 207 9.76 4.07 0.92
C VAL A 207 10.49 5.26 1.54
N GLN A 208 10.77 6.33 0.79
CA GLN A 208 11.33 7.56 1.33
C GLN A 208 10.47 8.12 2.47
N ALA A 209 9.13 8.15 2.29
CA ALA A 209 8.22 8.61 3.33
C ALA A 209 8.25 7.71 4.58
N ILE A 210 8.33 6.38 4.41
CA ILE A 210 8.49 5.42 5.52
C ILE A 210 9.78 5.71 6.29
N MET A 211 10.92 5.87 5.59
CA MET A 211 12.21 6.17 6.21
C MET A 211 12.15 7.48 6.99
N ARG A 212 11.56 8.54 6.41
CA ARG A 212 11.36 9.82 7.09
C ARG A 212 10.44 9.72 8.30
N ALA A 213 9.38 8.93 8.22
CA ALA A 213 8.49 8.68 9.36
C ALA A 213 9.21 7.96 10.50
N VAL A 214 10.17 7.09 10.20
CA VAL A 214 11.02 6.42 11.21
C VAL A 214 12.07 7.35 11.79
N GLU A 215 12.79 8.12 10.97
CA GLU A 215 13.93 8.96 11.36
C GLU A 215 13.52 10.37 11.85
N GLY A 216 12.33 10.86 11.48
CA GLY A 216 11.90 12.22 11.75
C GLY A 216 11.82 12.53 13.26
N LYS A 217 11.94 13.80 13.61
CA LYS A 217 11.78 14.23 15.00
C LYS A 217 10.38 13.92 15.48
N ALA A 218 10.26 13.46 16.73
CA ALA A 218 8.96 13.04 17.29
C ALA A 218 7.92 14.18 17.25
N GLU A 219 8.35 15.40 17.58
CA GLU A 219 7.54 16.62 17.58
C GLU A 219 6.94 16.97 16.21
N ASP A 220 7.64 16.59 15.12
CA ASP A 220 7.20 16.91 13.75
C ASP A 220 6.29 15.84 13.13
N VAL A 221 6.47 14.58 13.50
CA VAL A 221 5.85 13.46 12.76
C VAL A 221 4.87 12.63 13.58
N THR A 222 5.03 12.56 14.91
CA THR A 222 4.16 11.73 15.78
C THR A 222 2.75 12.32 15.88
N GLY A 223 1.74 11.45 15.84
CA GLY A 223 0.34 11.86 15.90
C GLY A 223 -0.20 12.46 14.59
N HIS A 224 0.52 12.28 13.48
CA HIS A 224 0.13 12.86 12.21
C HIS A 224 -0.21 11.80 11.16
N ILE A 225 -1.12 12.17 10.26
CA ILE A 225 -1.51 11.41 9.07
C ILE A 225 -0.99 12.13 7.85
N PHE A 226 -0.19 11.45 7.04
CA PHE A 226 0.46 12.00 5.86
C PHE A 226 -0.05 11.36 4.58
N THR A 227 -0.62 12.15 3.69
CA THR A 227 -1.02 11.70 2.35
C THR A 227 0.18 11.77 1.40
N LEU A 228 0.37 10.72 0.59
CA LEU A 228 1.52 10.61 -0.30
C LEU A 228 1.09 10.51 -1.75
N SER A 229 1.54 11.46 -2.57
CA SER A 229 1.45 11.43 -4.04
C SER A 229 2.68 12.11 -4.65
N ASP A 230 2.84 12.04 -5.96
CA ASP A 230 3.90 12.79 -6.65
C ASP A 230 3.60 14.30 -6.78
N GLY A 231 2.44 14.75 -6.27
CA GLY A 231 1.99 16.14 -6.25
C GLY A 231 1.34 16.61 -7.55
N GLU A 232 1.14 15.71 -8.52
CA GLU A 232 0.49 16.01 -9.80
C GLU A 232 -0.85 15.27 -9.92
N THR A 233 -1.69 15.75 -10.82
CA THR A 233 -2.97 15.12 -11.16
C THR A 233 -2.94 14.61 -12.60
N TYR A 234 -3.38 13.41 -12.79
CA TYR A 234 -3.38 12.72 -14.09
C TYR A 234 -4.76 12.18 -14.43
N THR A 235 -4.93 11.78 -15.68
CA THR A 235 -6.08 11.00 -16.12
C THR A 235 -5.66 9.55 -16.41
N SER A 236 -6.65 8.65 -16.47
CA SER A 236 -6.38 7.27 -16.93
C SER A 236 -5.78 7.23 -18.33
N ARG A 237 -6.12 8.24 -19.17
CA ARG A 237 -5.58 8.37 -20.54
C ARG A 237 -4.10 8.76 -20.54
N ASP A 238 -3.67 9.62 -19.60
CA ASP A 238 -2.26 9.99 -19.49
C ASP A 238 -1.41 8.78 -19.10
N PHE A 239 -1.90 8.00 -18.13
CA PHE A 239 -1.23 6.78 -17.71
C PHE A 239 -1.12 5.75 -18.86
N SER A 240 -2.22 5.47 -19.57
CA SER A 240 -2.22 4.57 -20.75
C SER A 240 -1.27 5.05 -21.85
N ARG A 241 -1.26 6.36 -22.11
CA ARG A 241 -0.40 6.96 -23.14
C ARG A 241 1.08 6.81 -22.80
N LEU A 242 1.46 7.01 -21.54
CA LEU A 242 2.84 6.84 -21.09
C LEU A 242 3.29 5.39 -21.23
N ILE A 243 2.44 4.42 -20.83
CA ILE A 243 2.75 2.99 -21.01
C ILE A 243 2.90 2.63 -22.49
N ALA A 244 1.96 3.05 -23.35
CA ALA A 244 2.02 2.78 -24.78
C ALA A 244 3.26 3.42 -25.43
N GLY A 245 3.66 4.61 -24.98
CA GLY A 245 4.91 5.26 -25.40
C GLY A 245 6.15 4.45 -25.05
N GLU A 246 6.24 3.94 -23.81
CA GLU A 246 7.36 3.09 -23.40
C GLU A 246 7.38 1.73 -24.13
N LEU A 247 6.20 1.12 -24.35
CA LEU A 247 6.10 -0.11 -25.16
C LEU A 247 6.56 0.14 -26.62
N SER A 248 6.28 1.33 -27.17
CA SER A 248 6.78 1.71 -28.49
C SER A 248 8.31 1.84 -28.50
N ALA A 249 8.88 2.49 -27.49
CA ALA A 249 10.32 2.66 -27.34
C ALA A 249 11.04 1.30 -27.20
N LEU A 250 10.45 0.38 -26.42
CA LEU A 250 11.00 -0.97 -26.23
C LEU A 250 10.94 -1.85 -27.47
N LYS A 251 9.95 -1.65 -28.34
CA LYS A 251 9.78 -2.41 -29.61
C LYS A 251 10.53 -1.77 -30.80
N GLY A 252 10.99 -0.53 -30.67
CA GLY A 252 11.55 0.24 -31.78
C GLY A 252 10.53 0.61 -32.88
N SER A 253 9.24 0.48 -32.59
CA SER A 253 8.15 0.74 -33.54
C SER A 253 6.91 1.26 -32.81
N ARG A 254 6.06 2.02 -33.53
CA ARG A 254 4.86 2.60 -32.95
C ARG A 254 3.89 1.53 -32.45
N HIS A 255 3.67 1.49 -31.11
CA HIS A 255 2.70 0.61 -30.47
C HIS A 255 1.32 1.29 -30.46
N ARG A 256 0.49 0.99 -31.46
CA ARG A 256 -0.88 1.54 -31.56
C ARG A 256 -1.78 0.80 -30.58
N VAL A 257 -2.66 1.54 -29.89
CA VAL A 257 -3.59 1.00 -28.89
C VAL A 257 -5.00 1.48 -29.22
N LEU A 258 -5.95 0.54 -29.24
CA LEU A 258 -7.37 0.82 -29.37
C LEU A 258 -7.97 1.10 -27.98
N ARG A 259 -8.51 2.30 -27.79
CA ARG A 259 -9.20 2.63 -26.54
C ARG A 259 -10.66 2.15 -26.59
N VAL A 260 -11.01 1.28 -25.64
CA VAL A 260 -12.35 0.74 -25.46
C VAL A 260 -12.92 1.35 -24.18
N THR A 261 -13.96 2.21 -24.30
CA THR A 261 -14.61 2.84 -23.15
C THR A 261 -15.88 2.09 -22.80
N ALA A 262 -15.94 1.52 -21.62
CA ALA A 262 -17.15 0.87 -21.10
C ALA A 262 -18.05 1.87 -20.36
N PRO A 263 -19.33 2.00 -20.74
CA PRO A 263 -20.29 2.74 -19.94
C PRO A 263 -20.35 2.22 -18.50
N LEU A 264 -20.56 3.11 -17.52
CA LEU A 264 -20.54 2.71 -16.12
C LEU A 264 -21.57 1.64 -15.75
N PHE A 265 -22.75 1.61 -16.41
CA PHE A 265 -23.73 0.57 -16.18
C PHE A 265 -23.27 -0.81 -16.64
N VAL A 266 -22.55 -0.88 -17.78
CA VAL A 266 -21.93 -2.13 -18.26
C VAL A 266 -20.87 -2.59 -17.28
N LEU A 267 -19.96 -1.68 -16.87
CA LEU A 267 -18.95 -1.99 -15.87
C LEU A 267 -19.56 -2.50 -14.56
N ARG A 268 -20.68 -1.90 -14.12
CA ARG A 268 -21.42 -2.34 -12.92
C ARG A 268 -21.97 -3.76 -13.07
N ALA A 269 -22.53 -4.09 -14.23
CA ALA A 269 -23.02 -5.44 -14.52
C ALA A 269 -21.87 -6.46 -14.48
N VAL A 270 -20.75 -6.17 -15.16
CA VAL A 270 -19.56 -7.04 -15.15
C VAL A 270 -19.01 -7.25 -13.73
N CYS A 271 -18.92 -6.19 -12.94
CA CYS A 271 -18.44 -6.28 -11.55
C CYS A 271 -19.40 -7.12 -10.67
N ARG A 272 -20.72 -7.01 -10.87
CA ARG A 272 -21.71 -7.86 -10.18
C ARG A 272 -21.56 -9.35 -10.56
N CYS A 273 -21.36 -9.64 -11.85
CA CYS A 273 -21.07 -11.00 -12.29
C CYS A 273 -19.78 -11.52 -11.64
N GLY A 274 -18.76 -10.66 -11.51
CA GLY A 274 -17.53 -10.98 -10.79
C GLY A 274 -17.79 -11.36 -9.33
N ASP A 275 -18.63 -10.61 -8.61
CA ASP A 275 -19.00 -10.94 -7.22
C ASP A 275 -19.73 -12.29 -7.11
N ILE A 276 -20.64 -12.58 -8.05
CA ILE A 276 -21.35 -13.86 -8.09
C ILE A 276 -20.34 -14.99 -8.33
N PHE A 277 -19.45 -14.83 -9.30
CA PHE A 277 -18.40 -15.81 -9.59
C PHE A 277 -17.49 -16.06 -8.37
N MET A 278 -17.08 -15.00 -7.65
CA MET A 278 -16.30 -15.16 -6.41
C MET A 278 -17.05 -15.95 -5.34
N ARG A 279 -18.37 -15.71 -5.17
CA ARG A 279 -19.20 -16.45 -4.19
C ARG A 279 -19.32 -17.92 -4.52
N VAL A 280 -19.45 -18.26 -5.81
CA VAL A 280 -19.62 -19.64 -6.28
C VAL A 280 -18.30 -20.41 -6.27
N THR A 281 -17.21 -19.78 -6.72
CA THR A 281 -15.93 -20.49 -6.93
C THR A 281 -14.94 -20.35 -5.78
N GLY A 282 -15.16 -19.40 -4.86
CA GLY A 282 -14.19 -19.06 -3.81
C GLY A 282 -12.90 -18.40 -4.33
N LYS A 283 -12.83 -18.04 -5.61
CA LYS A 283 -11.65 -17.43 -6.23
C LYS A 283 -11.82 -15.92 -6.34
N ALA A 284 -10.83 -15.16 -5.87
CA ALA A 284 -10.82 -13.70 -5.99
C ALA A 284 -10.69 -13.27 -7.47
N VAL A 285 -11.55 -12.32 -7.89
CA VAL A 285 -11.46 -11.67 -9.21
C VAL A 285 -11.19 -10.19 -9.03
N THR A 286 -10.53 -9.60 -10.03
CA THR A 286 -10.15 -8.18 -9.98
C THR A 286 -11.34 -7.25 -10.20
N LEU A 287 -12.30 -7.62 -11.07
CA LEU A 287 -13.50 -6.84 -11.34
C LEU A 287 -14.63 -7.30 -10.42
N ASN A 288 -14.86 -6.53 -9.36
CA ASN A 288 -15.89 -6.71 -8.34
C ASN A 288 -16.51 -5.36 -7.97
N ASN A 289 -17.51 -5.34 -7.09
CA ASN A 289 -18.18 -4.10 -6.71
C ASN A 289 -17.26 -3.08 -6.03
N ASP A 290 -16.27 -3.50 -5.24
CA ASP A 290 -15.29 -2.58 -4.66
C ASP A 290 -14.45 -1.91 -5.77
N LYS A 291 -14.05 -2.67 -6.79
CA LYS A 291 -13.35 -2.12 -7.96
C LYS A 291 -14.23 -1.19 -8.78
N TYR A 292 -15.53 -1.51 -8.91
CA TYR A 292 -16.50 -0.60 -9.52
C TYR A 292 -16.58 0.73 -8.76
N ASN A 293 -16.63 0.73 -7.44
CA ASN A 293 -16.66 1.94 -6.63
C ASN A 293 -15.42 2.81 -6.87
N ILE A 294 -14.22 2.20 -6.91
CA ILE A 294 -12.96 2.88 -7.23
C ILE A 294 -12.97 3.46 -8.64
N LEU A 295 -13.37 2.69 -9.65
CA LEU A 295 -13.35 3.11 -11.06
C LEU A 295 -14.47 4.12 -11.40
N SER A 296 -15.56 4.11 -10.67
CA SER A 296 -16.67 5.07 -10.86
C SER A 296 -16.46 6.40 -10.15
N GLN A 297 -15.56 6.48 -9.18
CA GLN A 297 -15.19 7.72 -8.52
C GLN A 297 -14.39 8.61 -9.48
N ARG A 298 -14.75 9.89 -9.58
CA ARG A 298 -14.18 10.79 -10.56
C ARG A 298 -12.97 11.55 -10.05
N ASP A 299 -12.85 11.73 -8.75
CA ASP A 299 -11.80 12.54 -8.14
C ASP A 299 -11.04 11.76 -7.08
N TRP A 300 -9.74 11.58 -7.31
CA TRP A 300 -8.78 11.00 -6.41
C TRP A 300 -7.62 11.98 -6.14
N ARG A 301 -7.89 13.28 -6.28
CA ARG A 301 -6.90 14.29 -5.92
C ARG A 301 -6.72 14.33 -4.41
N CYS A 302 -5.54 14.69 -4.00
CA CYS A 302 -5.19 14.80 -2.59
C CYS A 302 -4.16 15.91 -2.38
N ASP A 303 -4.20 16.51 -1.20
CA ASP A 303 -3.20 17.48 -0.75
C ASP A 303 -2.06 16.76 -0.02
N ILE A 304 -0.81 17.11 -0.36
CA ILE A 304 0.41 16.60 0.27
C ILE A 304 1.19 17.71 1.00
N SER A 305 0.58 18.87 1.23
CA SER A 305 1.25 20.02 1.85
C SER A 305 1.77 19.72 3.25
N ALA A 306 0.98 19.00 4.06
CA ALA A 306 1.42 18.56 5.40
C ALA A 306 2.59 17.57 5.30
N SER A 307 2.54 16.63 4.36
CA SER A 307 3.62 15.67 4.12
C SER A 307 4.92 16.36 3.70
N ARG A 308 4.83 17.42 2.90
CA ARG A 308 6.00 18.22 2.50
C ARG A 308 6.57 19.03 3.66
N ARG A 309 5.71 19.64 4.47
CA ARG A 309 6.12 20.56 5.54
C ARG A 309 6.64 19.82 6.77
N LEU A 310 5.88 18.86 7.30
CA LEU A 310 6.17 18.19 8.58
C LEU A 310 7.03 16.94 8.39
N LEU A 311 6.69 16.08 7.43
CA LEU A 311 7.47 14.87 7.15
C LEU A 311 8.71 15.15 6.29
N GLY A 312 8.81 16.33 5.67
CA GLY A 312 9.87 16.65 4.71
C GLY A 312 9.79 15.79 3.44
N PHE A 313 8.61 15.21 3.14
CA PHE A 313 8.40 14.37 1.97
C PHE A 313 8.62 15.14 0.67
N ARG A 314 9.48 14.63 -0.19
CA ARG A 314 9.77 15.21 -1.51
C ARG A 314 9.75 14.09 -2.54
N PRO A 315 8.62 13.92 -3.25
CA PRO A 315 8.52 12.89 -4.29
C PRO A 315 9.47 13.24 -5.45
N GLU A 316 10.34 12.30 -5.78
CA GLU A 316 11.39 12.47 -6.79
C GLU A 316 11.00 11.91 -8.14
N VAL A 317 10.08 10.92 -8.16
CA VAL A 317 9.74 10.19 -9.37
C VAL A 317 8.36 10.59 -9.88
N LYS A 318 8.34 11.37 -10.94
CA LYS A 318 7.10 11.71 -11.65
C LYS A 318 6.58 10.55 -12.48
N LEU A 319 5.27 10.58 -12.82
CA LEU A 319 4.57 9.48 -13.46
C LEU A 319 5.29 8.95 -14.72
N ALA A 320 5.78 9.81 -15.61
CA ALA A 320 6.44 9.40 -16.85
C ALA A 320 7.70 8.54 -16.59
N GLU A 321 8.55 9.00 -15.66
CA GLU A 321 9.77 8.28 -15.30
C GLU A 321 9.46 6.98 -14.56
N GLY A 322 8.49 7.01 -13.63
CA GLY A 322 8.09 5.83 -12.88
C GLY A 322 7.48 4.75 -13.79
N VAL A 323 6.65 5.14 -14.78
CA VAL A 323 6.11 4.22 -15.78
C VAL A 323 7.24 3.58 -16.60
N ARG A 324 8.21 4.40 -17.03
CA ARG A 324 9.38 3.92 -17.77
C ARG A 324 10.13 2.84 -16.97
N ARG A 325 10.46 3.11 -15.71
CA ARG A 325 11.15 2.16 -14.82
C ARG A 325 10.32 0.89 -14.60
N THR A 326 9.02 1.04 -14.38
CA THR A 326 8.12 -0.08 -14.09
C THR A 326 7.98 -1.02 -15.28
N VAL A 327 7.69 -0.48 -16.48
CA VAL A 327 7.47 -1.28 -17.69
C VAL A 327 8.77 -2.00 -18.10
N ARG A 328 9.94 -1.35 -18.01
CA ARG A 328 11.24 -1.97 -18.24
C ARG A 328 11.50 -3.12 -17.26
N TRP A 329 11.22 -2.89 -15.97
CA TRP A 329 11.39 -3.93 -14.97
C TRP A 329 10.49 -5.15 -15.27
N TYR A 330 9.20 -4.92 -15.63
CA TYR A 330 8.30 -6.00 -16.01
C TYR A 330 8.85 -6.82 -17.17
N ARG A 331 9.37 -6.16 -18.20
CA ARG A 331 9.99 -6.84 -19.35
C ARG A 331 11.23 -7.64 -18.95
N GLN A 332 12.15 -7.04 -18.20
CA GLN A 332 13.38 -7.68 -17.75
C GLN A 332 13.15 -8.90 -16.86
N ASN A 333 12.03 -8.91 -16.12
CA ASN A 333 11.68 -10.00 -15.21
C ASN A 333 10.64 -10.98 -15.78
N GLY A 334 10.35 -10.91 -17.08
CA GLY A 334 9.44 -11.83 -17.77
C GLY A 334 7.97 -11.71 -17.35
N TRP A 335 7.52 -10.51 -16.93
CA TRP A 335 6.12 -10.27 -16.55
C TRP A 335 5.28 -9.81 -17.76
N ILE A 336 5.93 -9.25 -18.78
CA ILE A 336 5.37 -8.85 -20.09
C ILE A 336 6.31 -9.21 -21.24
#